data_68d8a67298d6f3bdb207ae575fe4ba7d
#
_entry.id   68d8a67298d6f3bdb207ae575fe4ba7d
#
_cell.length_a   1.000
_cell.length_b   1.000
_cell.length_c   1.000
_cell.angle_alpha   90.00
_cell.angle_beta   90.00
_cell.angle_gamma   90.00
#
_symmetry.space_group_name_H-M   'P 1'
#
loop_
_entity.id
_entity.type
_entity.pdbx_description
1 polymer ?
#
loop_
_entity_poly.entity_id
_entity_poly.type
_entity_poly.pdbx_seq_one_letter_code
_entity_poly.pdbx_strand_id
1 'polypeptide(L)'
;MIVPMKKVSFVVLEKERRQALKALRKTGVVHVEEVKGESEELTAFKRKNSKIELARSLLSDIKVKKVPETALLSQNEAFELAEKIVNLSEEKKNLYSVISADKTELERLSKWGNVDPADFEYLAEKGVFLSMFELPANKYNSLDEKIDTLLVNSDKEQARFFVISDHRLDQNERPEGLAPEAYRVVLPKCSVSELEQNVKKSEDRIKEIDRFFADSVKFLPSLKNASVSFDKDIELENLQRHGR
;
A
#
# COMPACT_ATOMS: atom_id res chain seq x y z
N MET A 1 -41.70 10.73 -39.59
CA MET A 1 -42.88 11.11 -38.81
C MET A 1 -42.45 11.11 -37.34
N ILE A 2 -42.38 12.26 -36.66
CA ILE A 2 -42.02 12.36 -35.25
C ILE A 2 -43.32 12.18 -34.44
N VAL A 3 -43.41 11.11 -33.65
CA VAL A 3 -44.54 10.89 -32.77
C VAL A 3 -44.30 11.62 -31.45
N PRO A 4 -45.17 12.54 -31.00
CA PRO A 4 -45.00 13.23 -29.73
C PRO A 4 -45.14 12.23 -28.56
N MET A 5 -44.09 12.12 -27.73
CA MET A 5 -44.10 11.29 -26.54
C MET A 5 -44.39 12.11 -25.28
N LYS A 6 -45.11 11.57 -24.35
CA LYS A 6 -45.35 12.18 -23.03
C LYS A 6 -44.67 11.32 -21.96
N LYS A 7 -43.90 11.99 -21.08
CA LYS A 7 -43.34 11.34 -19.91
C LYS A 7 -44.40 11.21 -18.81
N VAL A 8 -44.62 10.00 -18.33
CA VAL A 8 -45.61 9.74 -17.28
C VAL A 8 -44.91 8.98 -16.16
N SER A 9 -45.09 9.42 -14.93
CA SER A 9 -44.56 8.74 -13.74
C SER A 9 -45.71 7.98 -13.04
N PHE A 10 -45.51 6.70 -12.76
CA PHE A 10 -46.45 5.89 -12.02
C PHE A 10 -45.89 5.57 -10.63
N VAL A 11 -46.71 5.76 -9.61
CA VAL A 11 -46.41 5.32 -8.25
C VAL A 11 -47.32 4.14 -7.95
N VAL A 12 -46.73 2.99 -7.63
CA VAL A 12 -47.44 1.74 -7.40
C VAL A 12 -46.97 1.11 -6.11
N LEU A 13 -47.86 0.46 -5.38
CA LEU A 13 -47.51 -0.31 -4.18
C LEU A 13 -46.62 -1.49 -4.56
N GLU A 14 -45.58 -1.79 -3.78
CA GLU A 14 -44.61 -2.86 -4.04
C GLU A 14 -45.29 -4.20 -4.33
N LYS A 15 -46.33 -4.55 -3.55
CA LYS A 15 -47.12 -5.80 -3.73
C LYS A 15 -47.89 -5.87 -5.06
N GLU A 16 -48.19 -4.75 -5.69
CA GLU A 16 -48.98 -4.67 -6.94
C GLU A 16 -48.09 -4.43 -8.17
N ARG A 17 -46.84 -4.21 -7.95
CA ARG A 17 -45.87 -3.83 -8.97
C ARG A 17 -45.81 -4.80 -10.15
N ARG A 18 -45.75 -6.13 -9.91
CA ARG A 18 -45.73 -7.13 -10.99
C ARG A 18 -46.96 -7.07 -11.87
N GLN A 19 -48.14 -6.78 -11.29
CA GLN A 19 -49.37 -6.67 -12.02
C GLN A 19 -49.42 -5.39 -12.85
N ALA A 20 -48.99 -4.27 -12.27
CA ALA A 20 -48.88 -2.98 -12.95
C ALA A 20 -47.95 -3.04 -14.16
N LEU A 21 -46.77 -3.65 -14.01
CA LEU A 21 -45.83 -3.83 -15.11
C LEU A 21 -46.39 -4.72 -16.23
N LYS A 22 -47.07 -5.82 -15.88
CA LYS A 22 -47.76 -6.67 -16.88
C LYS A 22 -48.86 -5.90 -17.62
N ALA A 23 -49.58 -5.03 -16.92
CA ALA A 23 -50.63 -4.20 -17.52
C ALA A 23 -50.00 -3.16 -18.47
N LEU A 24 -48.95 -2.46 -18.05
CA LEU A 24 -48.23 -1.49 -18.88
C LEU A 24 -47.63 -2.15 -20.13
N ARG A 25 -47.03 -3.34 -20.00
CA ARG A 25 -46.50 -4.08 -21.14
C ARG A 25 -47.55 -4.50 -22.15
N LYS A 26 -48.75 -4.79 -21.70
CA LYS A 26 -49.87 -5.14 -22.59
C LYS A 26 -50.37 -3.98 -23.43
N THR A 27 -50.14 -2.74 -23.02
CA THR A 27 -50.56 -1.55 -23.80
C THR A 27 -49.72 -1.36 -25.07
N GLY A 28 -48.52 -1.93 -25.15
CA GLY A 28 -47.65 -1.93 -26.35
C GLY A 28 -47.10 -0.57 -26.77
N VAL A 29 -47.45 0.50 -26.03
CA VAL A 29 -47.11 1.90 -26.40
C VAL A 29 -46.23 2.60 -25.37
N VAL A 30 -45.78 1.89 -24.33
CA VAL A 30 -44.97 2.47 -23.24
C VAL A 30 -43.53 2.11 -23.44
N HIS A 31 -42.69 3.15 -23.58
CA HIS A 31 -41.24 3.01 -23.48
C HIS A 31 -40.83 3.32 -22.03
N VAL A 32 -40.28 2.34 -21.34
CA VAL A 32 -39.83 2.49 -19.95
C VAL A 32 -38.46 3.16 -19.97
N GLU A 33 -38.37 4.33 -19.41
CA GLU A 33 -37.09 5.02 -19.23
C GLU A 33 -36.43 4.47 -17.97
N GLU A 34 -35.23 3.90 -18.12
CA GLU A 34 -34.47 3.38 -17.01
C GLU A 34 -33.94 4.55 -16.14
N VAL A 35 -34.45 4.70 -14.94
CA VAL A 35 -33.81 5.54 -13.95
C VAL A 35 -32.68 4.71 -13.33
N LYS A 36 -31.46 4.99 -13.69
CA LYS A 36 -30.26 4.39 -13.09
C LYS A 36 -30.16 4.81 -11.61
N GLY A 37 -30.93 4.18 -10.76
CA GLY A 37 -30.72 4.23 -9.31
C GLY A 37 -29.77 3.11 -8.92
N GLU A 38 -28.59 3.42 -8.39
CA GLU A 38 -27.75 2.42 -7.75
C GLU A 38 -28.38 2.04 -6.41
N SER A 39 -28.75 0.74 -6.21
CA SER A 39 -29.08 0.28 -4.86
C SER A 39 -27.84 -0.02 -4.09
N GLU A 40 -27.94 0.11 -2.78
CA GLU A 40 -26.88 -0.33 -1.88
C GLU A 40 -26.53 -1.81 -2.10
N GLU A 41 -27.55 -2.67 -2.35
CA GLU A 41 -27.38 -4.09 -2.63
C GLU A 41 -26.64 -4.33 -3.96
N LEU A 42 -27.03 -3.64 -5.02
CA LEU A 42 -26.35 -3.75 -6.32
C LEU A 42 -24.91 -3.28 -6.23
N THR A 43 -24.68 -2.17 -5.54
CA THR A 43 -23.33 -1.64 -5.30
C THR A 43 -22.49 -2.62 -4.46
N ALA A 44 -23.10 -3.26 -3.45
CA ALA A 44 -22.44 -4.27 -2.64
C ALA A 44 -22.06 -5.51 -3.47
N PHE A 45 -22.95 -6.03 -4.33
CA PHE A 45 -22.63 -7.16 -5.21
C PHE A 45 -21.53 -6.83 -6.21
N LYS A 46 -21.58 -5.67 -6.85
CA LYS A 46 -20.52 -5.19 -7.76
C LYS A 46 -19.17 -5.10 -7.04
N ARG A 47 -19.16 -4.53 -5.82
CA ARG A 47 -17.95 -4.42 -5.01
C ARG A 47 -17.37 -5.79 -4.62
N LYS A 48 -18.24 -6.74 -4.23
CA LYS A 48 -17.81 -8.10 -3.90
C LYS A 48 -17.22 -8.79 -5.13
N ASN A 49 -17.89 -8.70 -6.28
CA ASN A 49 -17.42 -9.29 -7.52
C ASN A 49 -16.09 -8.70 -7.98
N SER A 50 -15.92 -7.36 -7.90
CA SER A 50 -14.64 -6.70 -8.22
C SER A 50 -13.47 -7.22 -7.36
N LYS A 51 -13.70 -7.48 -6.07
CA LYS A 51 -12.67 -8.06 -5.19
C LYS A 51 -12.31 -9.49 -5.60
N ILE A 52 -13.31 -10.31 -5.97
CA ILE A 52 -13.07 -11.68 -6.44
C ILE A 52 -12.27 -11.68 -7.75
N GLU A 53 -12.64 -10.83 -8.70
CA GLU A 53 -11.92 -10.71 -9.96
C GLU A 53 -10.48 -10.24 -9.77
N LEU A 54 -10.26 -9.29 -8.86
CA LEU A 54 -8.91 -8.84 -8.51
C LEU A 54 -8.09 -9.98 -7.90
N ALA A 55 -8.66 -10.71 -6.94
CA ALA A 55 -7.98 -11.85 -6.32
C ALA A 55 -7.67 -12.95 -7.35
N ARG A 56 -8.61 -13.21 -8.27
CA ARG A 56 -8.42 -14.17 -9.37
C ARG A 56 -7.27 -13.75 -10.30
N SER A 57 -7.22 -12.48 -10.67
CA SER A 57 -6.12 -11.94 -11.48
C SER A 57 -4.78 -12.11 -10.77
N LEU A 58 -4.68 -11.73 -9.48
CA LEU A 58 -3.47 -11.87 -8.69
C LEU A 58 -2.96 -13.31 -8.60
N LEU A 59 -3.88 -14.29 -8.45
CA LEU A 59 -3.51 -15.71 -8.39
C LEU A 59 -3.17 -16.30 -9.76
N SER A 60 -3.79 -15.81 -10.85
CA SER A 60 -3.55 -16.31 -12.20
C SER A 60 -2.14 -16.05 -12.70
N ASP A 61 -1.50 -15.00 -12.18
CA ASP A 61 -0.13 -14.63 -12.54
C ASP A 61 0.93 -15.50 -11.83
N ILE A 62 0.50 -16.33 -10.87
CA ILE A 62 1.41 -17.15 -10.06
C ILE A 62 1.70 -18.48 -10.78
N LYS A 63 2.97 -18.68 -11.10
CA LYS A 63 3.45 -19.94 -11.68
C LYS A 63 3.71 -20.98 -10.59
N VAL A 64 2.85 -21.99 -10.46
CA VAL A 64 3.08 -23.14 -9.60
C VAL A 64 3.55 -24.35 -10.41
N LYS A 65 4.57 -25.05 -9.90
CA LYS A 65 5.14 -26.25 -10.57
C LYS A 65 4.16 -27.44 -10.58
N LYS A 66 3.30 -27.56 -9.57
CA LYS A 66 2.18 -28.51 -9.47
C LYS A 66 0.98 -27.76 -8.98
N VAL A 67 -0.11 -27.78 -9.75
CA VAL A 67 -1.40 -27.25 -9.26
C VAL A 67 -1.90 -28.25 -8.21
N PRO A 68 -2.11 -27.85 -6.95
CA PRO A 68 -2.70 -28.72 -5.93
C PRO A 68 -4.09 -29.16 -6.36
N GLU A 69 -4.58 -30.29 -5.78
CA GLU A 69 -5.96 -30.73 -6.01
C GLU A 69 -6.95 -29.60 -5.74
N THR A 70 -7.88 -29.43 -6.68
CA THR A 70 -8.88 -28.38 -6.62
C THR A 70 -9.78 -28.59 -5.42
N ALA A 71 -9.83 -27.64 -4.49
CA ALA A 71 -10.78 -27.63 -3.40
C ALA A 71 -11.96 -26.70 -3.76
N LEU A 72 -13.18 -27.14 -3.47
CA LEU A 72 -14.38 -26.35 -3.72
C LEU A 72 -14.72 -25.53 -2.49
N LEU A 73 -14.93 -24.24 -2.69
CA LEU A 73 -15.40 -23.29 -1.68
C LEU A 73 -16.83 -22.85 -2.01
N SER A 74 -17.59 -22.57 -0.99
CA SER A 74 -18.88 -21.85 -1.14
C SER A 74 -18.64 -20.42 -1.61
N GLN A 75 -19.68 -19.73 -2.05
CA GLN A 75 -19.59 -18.34 -2.51
C GLN A 75 -19.05 -17.39 -1.42
N ASN A 76 -19.48 -17.59 -0.17
CA ASN A 76 -19.03 -16.76 0.95
C ASN A 76 -17.56 -17.03 1.30
N GLU A 77 -17.15 -18.29 1.38
CA GLU A 77 -15.75 -18.66 1.63
C GLU A 77 -14.82 -18.17 0.52
N ALA A 78 -15.27 -18.23 -0.73
CA ALA A 78 -14.51 -17.69 -1.86
C ALA A 78 -14.37 -16.17 -1.76
N PHE A 79 -15.40 -15.46 -1.29
CA PHE A 79 -15.32 -14.03 -1.08
C PHE A 79 -14.36 -13.67 0.08
N GLU A 80 -14.44 -14.37 1.21
CA GLU A 80 -13.50 -14.17 2.35
C GLU A 80 -12.05 -14.43 1.93
N LEU A 81 -11.81 -15.48 1.14
CA LEU A 81 -10.50 -15.76 0.56
C LEU A 81 -10.05 -14.62 -0.35
N ALA A 82 -10.93 -14.12 -1.21
CA ALA A 82 -10.62 -13.00 -2.11
C ALA A 82 -10.25 -11.73 -1.34
N GLU A 83 -10.99 -11.39 -0.28
CA GLU A 83 -10.64 -10.25 0.57
C GLU A 83 -9.26 -10.43 1.22
N LYS A 84 -8.97 -11.63 1.73
CA LYS A 84 -7.67 -11.94 2.32
C LYS A 84 -6.54 -11.78 1.30
N ILE A 85 -6.72 -12.28 0.07
CA ILE A 85 -5.72 -12.16 -1.01
C ILE A 85 -5.47 -10.69 -1.35
N VAL A 86 -6.54 -9.89 -1.51
CA VAL A 86 -6.42 -8.47 -1.84
C VAL A 86 -5.69 -7.73 -0.72
N ASN A 87 -6.07 -7.95 0.54
CA ASN A 87 -5.43 -7.30 1.69
C ASN A 87 -3.95 -7.70 1.81
N LEU A 88 -3.62 -8.97 1.62
CA LEU A 88 -2.23 -9.44 1.61
C LEU A 88 -1.43 -8.88 0.43
N SER A 89 -2.05 -8.64 -0.72
CA SER A 89 -1.40 -7.99 -1.85
C SER A 89 -1.05 -6.53 -1.54
N GLU A 90 -1.94 -5.81 -0.85
CA GLU A 90 -1.67 -4.45 -0.38
C GLU A 90 -0.58 -4.42 0.70
N GLU A 91 -0.65 -5.34 1.67
CA GLU A 91 0.41 -5.52 2.68
C GLU A 91 1.76 -5.76 2.00
N LYS A 92 1.83 -6.65 1.01
CA LYS A 92 3.05 -6.94 0.26
C LYS A 92 3.62 -5.71 -0.43
N LYS A 93 2.79 -4.87 -1.06
CA LYS A 93 3.22 -3.60 -1.66
C LYS A 93 3.82 -2.64 -0.62
N ASN A 94 3.17 -2.53 0.53
CA ASN A 94 3.66 -1.69 1.62
C ASN A 94 5.00 -2.20 2.16
N LEU A 95 5.17 -3.53 2.31
CA LEU A 95 6.44 -4.14 2.73
C LEU A 95 7.57 -3.85 1.74
N TYR A 96 7.32 -3.89 0.44
CA TYR A 96 8.33 -3.48 -0.55
C TYR A 96 8.74 -2.01 -0.40
N SER A 97 7.79 -1.13 -0.11
CA SER A 97 8.09 0.29 0.12
C SER A 97 8.94 0.49 1.38
N VAL A 98 8.62 -0.24 2.46
CA VAL A 98 9.41 -0.22 3.70
C VAL A 98 10.83 -0.73 3.45
N ILE A 99 10.97 -1.89 2.79
CA ILE A 99 12.28 -2.47 2.44
C ILE A 99 13.11 -1.47 1.61
N SER A 100 12.48 -0.81 0.64
CA SER A 100 13.19 0.17 -0.19
C SER A 100 13.68 1.36 0.63
N ALA A 101 12.84 1.88 1.52
CA ALA A 101 13.21 2.99 2.41
C ALA A 101 14.33 2.59 3.37
N ASP A 102 14.21 1.43 4.02
CA ASP A 102 15.21 0.93 4.96
C ASP A 102 16.55 0.64 4.26
N LYS A 103 16.54 0.05 3.06
CA LYS A 103 17.76 -0.18 2.27
C LYS A 103 18.42 1.13 1.84
N THR A 104 17.65 2.15 1.47
CA THR A 104 18.18 3.48 1.15
C THR A 104 18.85 4.11 2.38
N GLU A 105 18.24 3.96 3.56
CA GLU A 105 18.78 4.47 4.80
C GLU A 105 20.05 3.69 5.21
N LEU A 106 20.06 2.37 5.06
CA LEU A 106 21.26 1.54 5.27
C LEU A 106 22.41 1.96 4.34
N GLU A 107 22.12 2.22 3.06
CA GLU A 107 23.12 2.71 2.12
C GLU A 107 23.67 4.08 2.54
N ARG A 108 22.81 5.01 2.96
CA ARG A 108 23.20 6.31 3.49
C ARG A 108 24.11 6.20 4.70
N LEU A 109 23.82 5.27 5.61
CA LEU A 109 24.58 5.06 6.84
C LEU A 109 25.81 4.15 6.66
N SER A 110 25.92 3.44 5.54
CA SER A 110 26.97 2.43 5.32
C SER A 110 28.40 2.93 5.55
N LYS A 111 28.63 4.20 5.29
CA LYS A 111 29.94 4.83 5.46
C LYS A 111 30.14 5.53 6.82
N TRP A 112 29.13 5.51 7.66
CA TRP A 112 29.16 6.07 9.01
C TRP A 112 29.44 5.01 10.09
N GLY A 113 29.50 3.73 9.69
CA GLY A 113 29.67 2.61 10.62
C GLY A 113 28.36 2.24 11.33
N ASN A 114 28.48 1.62 12.48
CA ASN A 114 27.32 1.20 13.28
C ASN A 114 26.84 2.36 14.16
N VAL A 115 26.11 3.28 13.54
CA VAL A 115 25.56 4.45 14.24
C VAL A 115 24.24 4.06 14.90
N ASP A 116 24.14 4.28 16.22
CA ASP A 116 22.94 4.03 17.00
C ASP A 116 22.38 5.33 17.57
N PRO A 117 21.11 5.68 17.33
CA PRO A 117 20.45 6.83 17.94
C PRO A 117 20.56 6.90 19.45
N ALA A 118 20.55 5.74 20.13
CA ALA A 118 20.63 5.65 21.57
C ALA A 118 21.98 6.18 22.10
N ASP A 119 23.06 6.04 21.34
CA ASP A 119 24.38 6.57 21.72
C ASP A 119 24.36 8.11 21.72
N PHE A 120 23.67 8.73 20.78
CA PHE A 120 23.53 10.20 20.74
C PHE A 120 22.70 10.71 21.91
N GLU A 121 21.64 10.00 22.28
CA GLU A 121 20.80 10.38 23.44
C GLU A 121 21.59 10.23 24.74
N TYR A 122 22.28 9.13 24.89
CA TYR A 122 23.13 8.89 26.05
C TYR A 122 24.21 9.98 26.22
N LEU A 123 24.91 10.38 25.15
CA LEU A 123 25.90 11.43 25.19
C LEU A 123 25.25 12.80 25.48
N ALA A 124 24.08 13.08 24.92
CA ALA A 124 23.35 14.31 25.17
C ALA A 124 22.94 14.44 26.65
N GLU A 125 22.57 13.36 27.33
CA GLU A 125 22.31 13.34 28.77
C GLU A 125 23.59 13.70 29.60
N LYS A 126 24.75 13.49 29.06
CA LYS A 126 26.02 13.85 29.65
C LYS A 126 26.52 15.25 29.26
N GLY A 127 25.71 16.00 28.50
CA GLY A 127 26.04 17.34 28.03
C GLY A 127 26.96 17.35 26.80
N VAL A 128 27.07 16.22 26.08
CA VAL A 128 27.85 16.10 24.85
C VAL A 128 26.92 15.89 23.69
N PHE A 129 26.90 16.83 22.77
CA PHE A 129 26.01 16.74 21.60
C PHE A 129 26.83 16.49 20.34
N LEU A 130 26.45 15.47 19.58
CA LEU A 130 27.10 15.13 18.32
C LEU A 130 26.19 15.53 17.15
N SER A 131 26.77 16.17 16.16
CA SER A 131 26.14 16.49 14.89
C SER A 131 26.94 15.88 13.74
N MET A 132 26.25 15.22 12.81
CA MET A 132 26.85 14.56 11.66
C MET A 132 27.09 15.56 10.52
N PHE A 133 28.31 15.56 9.96
CA PHE A 133 28.68 16.42 8.84
C PHE A 133 29.49 15.66 7.80
N GLU A 134 29.30 16.04 6.55
CA GLU A 134 30.11 15.63 5.40
C GLU A 134 30.79 16.85 4.79
N LEU A 135 32.03 16.70 4.37
CA LEU A 135 32.85 17.75 3.77
C LEU A 135 33.75 17.13 2.69
N PRO A 136 34.06 17.82 1.57
CA PRO A 136 35.07 17.35 0.65
C PRO A 136 36.40 17.00 1.39
N ALA A 137 36.93 15.81 1.11
CA ALA A 137 38.05 15.24 1.89
C ALA A 137 39.28 16.14 1.95
N ASN A 138 39.58 16.86 0.87
CA ASN A 138 40.70 17.81 0.79
C ASN A 138 40.54 19.04 1.69
N LYS A 139 39.31 19.32 2.16
CA LYS A 139 39.01 20.48 3.02
C LYS A 139 38.94 20.13 4.51
N TYR A 140 38.81 18.85 4.85
CA TYR A 140 38.71 18.41 6.24
C TYR A 140 39.96 18.83 7.06
N ASN A 141 41.16 18.63 6.50
CA ASN A 141 42.42 18.97 7.17
C ASN A 141 42.63 20.48 7.28
N SER A 142 41.81 21.31 6.65
CA SER A 142 41.87 22.77 6.72
C SER A 142 40.78 23.38 7.60
N LEU A 143 40.06 22.56 8.37
CA LEU A 143 39.11 23.05 9.37
C LEU A 143 39.84 23.81 10.46
N ASP A 144 39.15 24.79 11.06
CA ASP A 144 39.68 25.56 12.18
C ASP A 144 39.93 24.64 13.37
N GLU A 145 41.11 24.77 14.01
CA GLU A 145 41.48 23.98 15.21
C GLU A 145 40.54 24.22 16.41
N LYS A 146 39.72 25.28 16.34
CA LYS A 146 38.73 25.61 17.39
C LYS A 146 37.48 24.72 17.35
N ILE A 147 37.27 23.99 16.26
CA ILE A 147 36.13 23.09 16.16
C ILE A 147 36.55 21.71 16.65
N ASP A 148 35.84 21.24 17.68
CA ASP A 148 35.99 19.86 18.14
C ASP A 148 35.31 18.91 17.16
N THR A 149 36.09 18.13 16.43
CA THR A 149 35.60 17.16 15.46
C THR A 149 36.12 15.75 15.71
N LEU A 150 35.32 14.78 15.41
CA LEU A 150 35.67 13.36 15.42
C LEU A 150 35.51 12.78 14.02
N LEU A 151 36.60 12.49 13.34
CA LEU A 151 36.58 11.85 12.02
C LEU A 151 36.11 10.42 12.16
N VAL A 152 35.05 10.08 11.40
CA VAL A 152 34.48 8.72 11.34
C VAL A 152 35.04 7.93 10.16
N ASN A 153 34.97 8.52 8.98
CA ASN A 153 35.43 7.92 7.74
C ASN A 153 35.84 8.99 6.73
N SER A 154 36.82 8.68 5.92
CA SER A 154 37.20 9.53 4.79
C SER A 154 37.52 8.66 3.58
N ASP A 155 36.94 8.99 2.44
CA ASP A 155 37.30 8.44 1.14
C ASP A 155 37.96 9.52 0.25
N LYS A 156 38.12 9.25 -1.04
CA LYS A 156 38.80 10.20 -1.96
C LYS A 156 37.99 11.50 -2.16
N GLU A 157 36.68 11.46 -1.93
CA GLU A 157 35.76 12.55 -2.25
C GLU A 157 35.28 13.26 -0.99
N GLN A 158 34.92 12.51 0.06
CA GLN A 158 34.23 13.01 1.24
C GLN A 158 34.88 12.55 2.55
N ALA A 159 34.99 13.46 3.49
CA ALA A 159 35.22 13.16 4.89
C ALA A 159 33.92 13.24 5.68
N ARG A 160 33.66 12.25 6.53
CA ARG A 160 32.50 12.12 7.40
C ARG A 160 32.95 12.20 8.83
N PHE A 161 32.40 13.16 9.57
CA PHE A 161 32.84 13.47 10.91
C PHE A 161 31.67 13.93 11.78
N PHE A 162 31.83 13.78 13.08
CA PHE A 162 30.97 14.43 14.06
C PHE A 162 31.58 15.77 14.46
N VAL A 163 30.74 16.77 14.63
CA VAL A 163 31.03 17.98 15.37
C VAL A 163 30.51 17.77 16.79
N ILE A 164 31.37 18.05 17.77
CA ILE A 164 31.08 17.94 19.19
C ILE A 164 30.73 19.35 19.70
N SER A 165 29.59 19.46 20.40
CA SER A 165 29.11 20.71 20.98
C SER A 165 28.56 20.50 22.38
N ASP A 166 28.47 21.59 23.15
CA ASP A 166 27.88 21.62 24.50
C ASP A 166 26.38 21.81 24.53
N HIS A 167 25.78 22.05 23.35
CA HIS A 167 24.32 22.18 23.17
C HIS A 167 23.87 21.54 21.85
N ARG A 168 22.57 21.27 21.73
CA ARG A 168 22.00 20.75 20.50
C ARG A 168 21.92 21.85 19.45
N LEU A 169 22.65 21.67 18.35
CA LEU A 169 22.62 22.62 17.23
C LEU A 169 21.21 22.65 16.60
N ASP A 170 20.67 23.85 16.38
CA ASP A 170 19.45 24.05 15.62
C ASP A 170 19.64 23.68 14.14
N GLN A 171 18.54 23.50 13.40
CA GLN A 171 18.61 23.05 12.00
C GLN A 171 19.46 23.97 11.11
N ASN A 172 19.44 25.27 11.37
CA ASN A 172 20.16 26.29 10.60
C ASN A 172 21.43 26.76 11.28
N GLU A 173 21.71 26.25 12.47
CA GLU A 173 22.89 26.63 13.23
C GLU A 173 24.13 25.94 12.66
N ARG A 174 25.17 26.75 12.42
CA ARG A 174 26.49 26.26 12.00
C ARG A 174 27.52 26.60 13.06
N PRO A 175 28.31 25.60 13.48
CA PRO A 175 29.45 25.87 14.37
C PRO A 175 30.39 26.89 13.78
N GLU A 176 30.91 27.77 14.61
CA GLU A 176 31.94 28.75 14.21
C GLU A 176 33.18 27.99 13.71
N GLY A 177 33.74 28.43 12.56
CA GLY A 177 34.90 27.80 11.94
C GLY A 177 34.58 26.59 11.06
N LEU A 178 33.33 26.15 10.97
CA LEU A 178 32.92 25.09 10.03
C LEU A 178 32.94 25.60 8.58
N ALA A 179 33.60 24.88 7.69
CA ALA A 179 33.70 25.24 6.28
C ALA A 179 32.28 25.40 5.65
N PRO A 180 32.07 26.42 4.78
CA PRO A 180 30.77 26.68 4.17
C PRO A 180 30.20 25.48 3.37
N GLU A 181 31.10 24.66 2.82
CA GLU A 181 30.77 23.49 2.03
C GLU A 181 30.35 22.27 2.87
N ALA A 182 30.53 22.33 4.20
CA ALA A 182 30.13 21.25 5.07
C ALA A 182 28.60 21.04 5.02
N TYR A 183 28.18 19.83 4.70
CA TYR A 183 26.79 19.41 4.65
C TYR A 183 26.40 18.70 5.94
N ARG A 184 25.32 19.15 6.57
CA ARG A 184 24.80 18.51 7.77
C ARG A 184 23.97 17.28 7.39
N VAL A 185 24.35 16.15 7.95
CA VAL A 185 23.63 14.88 7.73
C VAL A 185 22.59 14.71 8.83
N VAL A 186 21.39 14.30 8.45
CA VAL A 186 20.31 14.03 9.41
C VAL A 186 20.66 12.79 10.23
N LEU A 187 20.52 12.89 11.55
CA LEU A 187 20.72 11.76 12.46
C LEU A 187 19.76 10.61 12.10
N PRO A 188 20.21 9.35 12.18
CA PRO A 188 19.36 8.22 11.95
C PRO A 188 18.25 8.14 13.01
N LYS A 189 17.09 7.61 12.63
CA LYS A 189 15.98 7.36 13.56
C LYS A 189 16.04 5.97 14.18
N CYS A 190 16.73 5.04 13.53
CA CYS A 190 16.90 3.65 13.94
C CYS A 190 18.37 3.28 13.79
N SER A 191 18.84 2.32 14.58
CA SER A 191 20.18 1.77 14.43
C SER A 191 20.31 0.96 13.14
N VAL A 192 21.53 0.79 12.64
CA VAL A 192 21.82 -0.06 11.48
C VAL A 192 21.30 -1.49 11.71
N SER A 193 21.51 -2.01 12.92
CA SER A 193 21.04 -3.35 13.29
C SER A 193 19.50 -3.48 13.25
N GLU A 194 18.79 -2.46 13.70
CA GLU A 194 17.30 -2.44 13.63
C GLU A 194 16.82 -2.38 12.19
N LEU A 195 17.44 -1.54 11.34
CA LEU A 195 17.09 -1.46 9.92
C LEU A 195 17.31 -2.81 9.21
N GLU A 196 18.43 -3.48 9.45
CA GLU A 196 18.71 -4.81 8.90
C GLU A 196 17.68 -5.85 9.36
N GLN A 197 17.31 -5.81 10.64
CA GLN A 197 16.27 -6.70 11.17
C GLN A 197 14.90 -6.41 10.55
N ASN A 198 14.54 -5.14 10.35
CA ASN A 198 13.28 -4.75 9.73
C ASN A 198 13.22 -5.22 8.27
N VAL A 199 14.29 -5.03 7.51
CA VAL A 199 14.40 -5.56 6.13
C VAL A 199 14.20 -7.07 6.13
N LYS A 200 14.89 -7.80 6.99
CA LYS A 200 14.77 -9.26 7.08
C LYS A 200 13.36 -9.71 7.45
N LYS A 201 12.75 -9.10 8.46
CA LYS A 201 11.37 -9.40 8.87
C LYS A 201 10.39 -9.16 7.73
N SER A 202 10.54 -8.05 7.02
CA SER A 202 9.69 -7.69 5.89
C SER A 202 9.87 -8.66 4.72
N GLU A 203 11.10 -9.07 4.40
CA GLU A 203 11.38 -10.07 3.37
C GLU A 203 10.82 -11.45 3.73
N ASP A 204 10.91 -11.87 4.98
CA ASP A 204 10.35 -13.15 5.44
C ASP A 204 8.81 -13.12 5.41
N ARG A 205 8.21 -11.98 5.78
CA ARG A 205 6.75 -11.80 5.66
C ARG A 205 6.27 -11.85 4.20
N ILE A 206 7.00 -11.28 3.26
CA ILE A 206 6.70 -11.39 1.83
C ILE A 206 6.74 -12.85 1.38
N LYS A 207 7.73 -13.64 1.82
CA LYS A 207 7.80 -15.07 1.50
C LYS A 207 6.60 -15.86 2.04
N GLU A 208 6.11 -15.52 3.24
CA GLU A 208 4.88 -16.13 3.79
C GLU A 208 3.66 -15.80 2.92
N ILE A 209 3.51 -14.53 2.51
CA ILE A 209 2.42 -14.11 1.63
C ILE A 209 2.51 -14.85 0.29
N ASP A 210 3.70 -14.96 -0.29
CA ASP A 210 3.91 -15.67 -1.56
C ASP A 210 3.57 -17.17 -1.45
N ARG A 211 3.90 -17.82 -0.33
CA ARG A 211 3.48 -19.20 -0.07
C ARG A 211 1.98 -19.32 0.04
N PHE A 212 1.35 -18.41 0.79
CA PHE A 212 -0.12 -18.38 0.91
C PHE A 212 -0.80 -18.20 -0.45
N PHE A 213 -0.27 -17.33 -1.31
CA PHE A 213 -0.79 -17.14 -2.66
C PHE A 213 -0.61 -18.41 -3.50
N ALA A 214 0.57 -19.03 -3.48
CA ALA A 214 0.84 -20.28 -4.19
C ALA A 214 -0.11 -21.42 -3.76
N ASP A 215 -0.35 -21.55 -2.45
CA ASP A 215 -1.28 -22.52 -1.88
C ASP A 215 -2.74 -22.21 -2.24
N SER A 216 -3.06 -20.94 -2.49
CA SER A 216 -4.40 -20.47 -2.84
C SER A 216 -4.75 -20.67 -4.32
N VAL A 217 -3.79 -20.95 -5.19
CA VAL A 217 -4.01 -21.19 -6.63
C VAL A 217 -5.02 -22.31 -6.87
N LYS A 218 -5.08 -23.33 -6.01
CA LYS A 218 -6.06 -24.43 -6.07
C LYS A 218 -7.53 -23.98 -6.01
N PHE A 219 -7.78 -22.75 -5.49
CA PHE A 219 -9.12 -22.18 -5.35
C PHE A 219 -9.54 -21.31 -6.54
N LEU A 220 -8.70 -21.15 -7.57
CA LEU A 220 -9.06 -20.40 -8.78
C LEU A 220 -10.41 -20.80 -9.40
N PRO A 221 -10.75 -22.11 -9.52
CA PRO A 221 -12.07 -22.51 -10.01
C PRO A 221 -13.21 -22.02 -9.11
N SER A 222 -13.03 -22.07 -7.79
CA SER A 222 -14.02 -21.57 -6.81
C SER A 222 -14.22 -20.07 -6.91
N LEU A 223 -13.16 -19.31 -7.06
CA LEU A 223 -13.24 -17.86 -7.28
C LEU A 223 -13.96 -17.54 -8.61
N LYS A 224 -13.69 -18.29 -9.68
CA LYS A 224 -14.40 -18.15 -10.95
C LYS A 224 -15.89 -18.43 -10.80
N ASN A 225 -16.25 -19.51 -10.12
CA ASN A 225 -17.66 -19.87 -9.88
C ASN A 225 -18.36 -18.81 -9.02
N ALA A 226 -17.69 -18.29 -8.00
CA ALA A 226 -18.21 -17.21 -7.16
C ALA A 226 -18.45 -15.92 -7.97
N SER A 227 -17.51 -15.54 -8.84
CA SER A 227 -17.68 -14.40 -9.74
C SER A 227 -18.91 -14.56 -10.63
N VAL A 228 -19.07 -15.72 -11.29
CA VAL A 228 -20.25 -16.03 -12.13
C VAL A 228 -21.54 -15.99 -11.30
N SER A 229 -21.50 -16.42 -10.03
CA SER A 229 -22.68 -16.34 -9.15
C SER A 229 -23.03 -14.88 -8.83
N PHE A 230 -22.05 -14.05 -8.50
CA PHE A 230 -22.29 -12.63 -8.25
C PHE A 230 -22.76 -11.88 -9.52
N ASP A 231 -22.27 -12.25 -10.70
CA ASP A 231 -22.78 -11.70 -11.96
C ASP A 231 -24.27 -11.99 -12.15
N LYS A 232 -24.71 -13.21 -11.81
CA LYS A 232 -26.13 -13.58 -11.84
C LYS A 232 -26.96 -12.80 -10.80
N ASP A 233 -26.41 -12.60 -9.59
CA ASP A 233 -27.05 -11.80 -8.54
C ASP A 233 -27.19 -10.33 -8.99
N ILE A 234 -26.16 -9.77 -9.63
CA ILE A 234 -26.17 -8.44 -10.24
C ILE A 234 -27.20 -8.35 -11.36
N GLU A 235 -27.26 -9.35 -12.25
CA GLU A 235 -28.26 -9.41 -13.33
C GLU A 235 -29.67 -9.51 -12.76
N LEU A 236 -29.89 -10.37 -11.76
CA LEU A 236 -31.18 -10.53 -11.12
C LEU A 236 -31.63 -9.22 -10.46
N GLU A 237 -30.78 -8.55 -9.74
CA GLU A 237 -31.06 -7.26 -9.09
C GLU A 237 -31.34 -6.17 -10.15
N ASN A 238 -30.60 -6.16 -11.25
CA ASN A 238 -30.88 -5.30 -12.39
C ASN A 238 -32.25 -5.62 -13.01
N LEU A 239 -32.58 -6.89 -13.27
CA LEU A 239 -33.85 -7.29 -13.83
C LEU A 239 -35.04 -7.00 -12.91
N GLN A 240 -34.87 -7.17 -11.60
CA GLN A 240 -35.90 -6.79 -10.62
C GLN A 240 -36.15 -5.28 -10.63
N ARG A 241 -35.20 -4.47 -11.09
CA ARG A 241 -35.31 -3.03 -11.23
C ARG A 241 -35.75 -2.57 -12.60
N HIS A 242 -35.32 -3.26 -13.66
CA HIS A 242 -35.70 -2.95 -15.05
C HIS A 242 -37.08 -3.50 -15.40
N GLY A 243 -37.56 -4.51 -14.69
CA GLY A 243 -38.96 -4.92 -14.69
C GLY A 243 -39.82 -3.95 -13.86
N ARG A 244 -39.26 -2.85 -13.46
CA ARG A 244 -39.84 -1.73 -12.76
C ARG A 244 -39.91 -0.54 -13.71
#